data_814d2b84cfb9c9984a5ff8abfa7a997d
#
_entry.id   814d2b84cfb9c9984a5ff8abfa7a997d
#
_cell.length_a   1.000
_cell.length_b   1.000
_cell.length_c   1.000
_cell.angle_alpha   90.00
_cell.angle_beta   90.00
_cell.angle_gamma   90.00
#
_symmetry.space_group_name_H-M   'P 1'
#
loop_
_entity.id
_entity.type
_entity.pdbx_description
1 polymer ?
#
loop_
_entity_poly.entity_id
_entity_poly.type
_entity_poly.pdbx_seq_one_letter_code
_entity_poly.pdbx_strand_id
1 'polypeptide(L)'
;MSRRTILSLALWTLIAGGFEGCTTMSKPGSSTTLPSSAFFPVDANELKPLQVIAHAQDIRMKNCHKGLACEEAYYTRGLVALFENRADAITVFQELHTAMPNNRYDVATTGWLNLLQDTAPSSVHSKALMIQLKQEVLHNLL
;
A
#
# COMPACT_ATOMS: atom_id res chain seq x y z
N MET A 1 -59.86 25.45 1.66
CA MET A 1 -60.01 25.75 0.24
C MET A 1 -58.81 25.18 -0.51
N SER A 2 -59.05 24.26 -1.26
CA SER A 2 -58.80 23.81 -2.64
C SER A 2 -57.51 22.95 -2.72
N ARG A 3 -57.58 21.65 -2.71
CA ARG A 3 -57.85 20.65 -3.78
C ARG A 3 -56.98 20.90 -5.04
N ARG A 4 -56.07 19.95 -5.27
CA ARG A 4 -56.06 19.10 -6.48
C ARG A 4 -54.92 18.08 -6.47
N THR A 5 -55.30 16.88 -6.20
CA THR A 5 -54.97 15.58 -6.80
C THR A 5 -54.62 15.68 -8.29
N ILE A 6 -53.52 15.03 -8.74
CA ILE A 6 -53.50 14.32 -10.02
C ILE A 6 -52.60 13.08 -9.87
N LEU A 7 -53.19 11.93 -10.00
CA LEU A 7 -52.64 10.60 -10.32
C LEU A 7 -52.03 10.60 -11.75
N SER A 8 -50.98 9.84 -11.97
CA SER A 8 -50.67 9.10 -13.18
C SER A 8 -49.59 8.10 -12.84
N LEU A 9 -49.90 6.84 -12.62
CA LEU A 9 -50.05 5.70 -13.53
C LEU A 9 -48.79 5.40 -14.36
N ALA A 10 -48.13 4.36 -13.91
CA ALA A 10 -47.65 3.15 -14.61
C ALA A 10 -46.86 3.32 -15.92
N LEU A 11 -45.65 2.77 -15.93
CA LEU A 11 -45.29 1.83 -17.00
C LEU A 11 -44.21 0.86 -16.50
N TRP A 12 -44.66 -0.38 -16.40
CA TRP A 12 -43.83 -1.59 -16.27
C TRP A 12 -43.12 -1.83 -17.61
N THR A 13 -41.81 -2.01 -17.60
CA THR A 13 -41.11 -2.78 -18.62
C THR A 13 -40.17 -3.77 -17.94
N LEU A 14 -40.62 -5.00 -17.90
CA LEU A 14 -39.83 -6.21 -17.71
C LEU A 14 -38.86 -6.33 -18.89
N ILE A 15 -37.55 -6.27 -18.62
CA ILE A 15 -36.52 -6.77 -19.51
C ILE A 15 -35.87 -7.94 -18.78
N ALA A 16 -36.37 -9.14 -19.11
CA ALA A 16 -35.66 -10.39 -18.88
C ALA A 16 -34.51 -10.46 -19.87
N GLY A 17 -33.29 -10.21 -19.42
CA GLY A 17 -32.07 -10.44 -20.19
C GLY A 17 -31.25 -11.48 -19.47
N GLY A 18 -31.21 -12.70 -20.01
CA GLY A 18 -30.44 -13.81 -19.47
C GLY A 18 -28.94 -13.48 -19.42
N PHE A 19 -28.36 -13.64 -18.27
CA PHE A 19 -26.92 -13.76 -18.13
C PHE A 19 -26.57 -15.24 -18.22
N GLU A 20 -26.14 -15.66 -19.41
CA GLU A 20 -25.40 -16.90 -19.55
C GLU A 20 -24.10 -16.80 -18.80
N GLY A 21 -24.04 -17.49 -17.68
CA GLY A 21 -22.85 -17.60 -16.86
C GLY A 21 -21.76 -18.39 -17.58
N CYS A 22 -20.72 -17.72 -18.03
CA CYS A 22 -19.46 -18.36 -18.33
C CYS A 22 -18.82 -18.78 -17.00
N THR A 23 -19.05 -20.01 -16.58
CA THR A 23 -18.25 -20.67 -15.55
C THR A 23 -16.89 -20.99 -16.13
N THR A 24 -15.94 -20.07 -15.99
CA THR A 24 -14.52 -20.39 -16.15
C THR A 24 -14.10 -21.20 -14.95
N MET A 25 -13.89 -22.50 -15.14
CA MET A 25 -13.24 -23.38 -14.21
C MET A 25 -11.84 -22.82 -13.91
N SER A 26 -11.68 -22.18 -12.77
CA SER A 26 -10.37 -21.75 -12.26
C SER A 26 -9.64 -22.97 -11.77
N LYS A 27 -8.55 -23.29 -12.47
CA LYS A 27 -7.57 -24.33 -12.14
C LYS A 27 -6.99 -24.03 -10.75
N PRO A 28 -6.93 -24.99 -9.80
CA PRO A 28 -6.30 -24.79 -8.51
C PRO A 28 -4.79 -24.77 -8.67
N GLY A 29 -4.24 -23.62 -8.64
CA GLY A 29 -2.81 -23.35 -8.80
C GLY A 29 -2.55 -21.86 -8.60
N SER A 30 -3.27 -21.26 -7.67
CA SER A 30 -3.13 -19.83 -7.39
C SER A 30 -2.00 -19.63 -6.38
N SER A 31 -0.83 -19.31 -6.88
CA SER A 31 0.02 -18.35 -6.20
C SER A 31 -0.88 -17.13 -5.92
N THR A 32 -1.12 -16.85 -4.64
CA THR A 32 -1.82 -15.65 -4.19
C THR A 32 -0.95 -14.48 -4.59
N THR A 33 -1.14 -13.95 -5.80
CA THR A 33 -0.58 -12.67 -6.19
C THR A 33 -1.28 -11.62 -5.35
N LEU A 34 -0.59 -11.14 -4.32
CA LEU A 34 -0.98 -9.95 -3.60
C LEU A 34 -1.22 -8.81 -4.60
N PRO A 35 -2.19 -7.94 -4.34
CA PRO A 35 -2.49 -6.84 -5.24
C PRO A 35 -1.23 -6.04 -5.56
N SER A 36 -1.06 -5.67 -6.82
CA SER A 36 0.11 -4.99 -7.39
C SER A 36 0.37 -3.57 -6.86
N SER A 37 -0.12 -3.25 -5.69
CA SER A 37 0.05 -1.96 -5.02
C SER A 37 1.35 -1.84 -4.23
N ALA A 38 1.98 -2.94 -3.89
CA ALA A 38 3.27 -2.93 -3.20
C ALA A 38 4.41 -2.48 -4.13
N PHE A 39 5.37 -1.74 -3.58
CA PHE A 39 6.56 -1.33 -4.32
C PHE A 39 7.51 -2.50 -4.54
N PHE A 40 7.73 -3.33 -3.51
CA PHE A 40 8.44 -4.59 -3.60
C PHE A 40 7.48 -5.77 -3.51
N PRO A 41 7.58 -6.76 -4.41
CA PRO A 41 6.86 -8.02 -4.25
C PRO A 41 7.41 -8.76 -3.02
N VAL A 42 6.51 -9.36 -2.24
CA VAL A 42 6.84 -10.11 -1.02
C VAL A 42 6.45 -11.57 -1.17
N ASP A 43 7.27 -12.48 -0.64
CA ASP A 43 6.97 -13.89 -0.58
C ASP A 43 6.16 -14.23 0.69
N ALA A 44 5.41 -15.33 0.66
CA ALA A 44 4.55 -15.74 1.76
C ALA A 44 5.32 -15.91 3.09
N ASN A 45 6.60 -16.30 3.03
CA ASN A 45 7.45 -16.47 4.20
C ASN A 45 7.91 -15.13 4.81
N GLU A 46 8.00 -14.08 4.00
CA GLU A 46 8.41 -12.74 4.41
C GLU A 46 7.22 -11.95 4.99
N LEU A 47 6.01 -12.28 4.56
CA LEU A 47 4.81 -11.51 4.90
C LEU A 47 4.52 -11.46 6.41
N LYS A 48 4.55 -12.61 7.09
CA LYS A 48 4.24 -12.70 8.51
C LYS A 48 5.19 -11.87 9.39
N PRO A 49 6.52 -12.01 9.28
CA PRO A 49 7.43 -11.18 10.06
C PRO A 49 7.27 -9.69 9.75
N LEU A 50 7.03 -9.29 8.51
CA LEU A 50 6.78 -7.90 8.15
C LEU A 50 5.51 -7.35 8.82
N GLN A 51 4.42 -8.12 8.88
CA GLN A 51 3.20 -7.73 9.57
C GLN A 51 3.40 -7.54 11.09
N VAL A 52 4.22 -8.40 11.71
CA VAL A 52 4.57 -8.25 13.13
C VAL A 52 5.32 -6.95 13.37
N ILE A 53 6.30 -6.64 12.51
CA ILE A 53 7.06 -5.39 12.59
C ILE A 53 6.13 -4.19 12.37
N ALA A 54 5.28 -4.21 11.33
CA ALA A 54 4.32 -3.15 11.07
C ALA A 54 3.47 -2.83 12.29
N HIS A 55 2.86 -3.86 12.88
CA HIS A 55 2.02 -3.70 14.07
C HIS A 55 2.80 -3.10 15.26
N ALA A 56 4.03 -3.56 15.49
CA ALA A 56 4.87 -3.04 16.56
C ALA A 56 5.20 -1.55 16.33
N GLN A 57 5.49 -1.15 15.08
CA GLN A 57 5.76 0.26 14.77
C GLN A 57 4.51 1.13 14.87
N ASP A 58 3.34 0.64 14.43
CA ASP A 58 2.08 1.36 14.56
C ASP A 58 1.75 1.68 16.03
N ILE A 59 2.03 0.76 16.96
CA ILE A 59 1.89 1.00 18.39
C ILE A 59 2.89 2.07 18.87
N ARG A 60 4.15 2.00 18.43
CA ARG A 60 5.18 2.98 18.80
C ARG A 60 4.83 4.38 18.29
N MET A 61 4.40 4.49 17.03
CA MET A 61 4.00 5.76 16.42
C MET A 61 2.84 6.42 17.18
N LYS A 62 1.85 5.64 17.63
CA LYS A 62 0.73 6.16 18.44
C LYS A 62 1.16 6.69 19.80
N ASN A 63 2.22 6.13 20.38
CA ASN A 63 2.66 6.43 21.73
C ASN A 63 3.86 7.39 21.79
N CYS A 64 4.44 7.75 20.65
CA CYS A 64 5.55 8.70 20.59
C CYS A 64 5.11 10.04 19.99
N HIS A 65 5.79 11.12 20.41
CA HIS A 65 5.53 12.44 19.85
C HIS A 65 6.76 13.03 19.16
N LYS A 66 7.95 12.81 19.68
CA LYS A 66 9.23 13.28 19.12
C LYS A 66 10.40 12.45 19.64
N GLY A 67 11.56 12.58 18.97
CA GLY A 67 12.82 11.97 19.38
C GLY A 67 13.19 10.71 18.62
N LEU A 68 14.39 10.20 18.86
CA LEU A 68 15.02 9.14 18.09
C LEU A 68 14.17 7.87 17.96
N ALA A 69 13.48 7.47 19.02
CA ALA A 69 12.61 6.29 18.99
C ALA A 69 11.38 6.49 18.10
N CYS A 70 10.88 7.73 18.03
CA CYS A 70 9.78 8.09 17.14
C CYS A 70 10.22 8.12 15.69
N GLU A 71 11.34 8.77 15.39
CA GLU A 71 11.96 8.80 14.08
C GLU A 71 12.18 7.39 13.53
N GLU A 72 12.71 6.49 14.36
CA GLU A 72 12.95 5.10 14.02
C GLU A 72 11.63 4.34 13.73
N ALA A 73 10.60 4.57 14.54
CA ALA A 73 9.31 3.93 14.37
C ALA A 73 8.68 4.31 13.01
N TYR A 74 8.64 5.60 12.68
CA TYR A 74 8.15 6.07 11.39
C TYR A 74 8.98 5.56 10.21
N TYR A 75 10.30 5.65 10.31
CA TYR A 75 11.19 5.20 9.24
C TYR A 75 11.03 3.70 8.98
N THR A 76 11.08 2.87 10.03
CA THR A 76 10.88 1.42 9.93
C THR A 76 9.49 1.08 9.39
N ARG A 77 8.44 1.79 9.84
CA ARG A 77 7.08 1.59 9.31
C ARG A 77 6.97 1.92 7.83
N GLY A 78 7.63 2.99 7.38
CA GLY A 78 7.74 3.35 5.96
C GLY A 78 8.42 2.27 5.13
N LEU A 79 9.52 1.68 5.64
CA LEU A 79 10.21 0.56 4.97
C LEU A 79 9.31 -0.68 4.85
N VAL A 80 8.54 -1.02 5.88
CA VAL A 80 7.59 -2.14 5.83
C VAL A 80 6.48 -1.85 4.82
N ALA A 81 5.99 -0.63 4.76
CA ALA A 81 4.95 -0.22 3.82
C ALA A 81 5.36 -0.39 2.33
N LEU A 82 6.67 -0.40 2.01
CA LEU A 82 7.16 -0.73 0.67
C LEU A 82 6.72 -2.12 0.19
N PHE A 83 6.49 -3.04 1.11
CA PHE A 83 6.04 -4.41 0.85
C PHE A 83 4.53 -4.59 0.95
N GLU A 84 3.82 -3.60 1.47
CA GLU A 84 2.36 -3.63 1.66
C GLU A 84 1.66 -2.80 0.57
N ASN A 85 1.96 -1.51 0.52
CA ASN A 85 1.31 -0.56 -0.37
C ASN A 85 2.21 0.66 -0.63
N ARG A 86 2.47 0.96 -1.90
CA ARG A 86 3.29 2.12 -2.32
C ARG A 86 2.73 3.46 -1.81
N ALA A 87 1.41 3.64 -1.83
CA ALA A 87 0.78 4.88 -1.38
C ALA A 87 0.95 5.07 0.13
N ASP A 88 0.83 3.99 0.92
CA ASP A 88 1.04 4.01 2.36
C ASP A 88 2.49 4.33 2.70
N ALA A 89 3.46 3.75 1.96
CA ALA A 89 4.87 4.06 2.12
C ALA A 89 5.15 5.56 1.89
N ILE A 90 4.60 6.15 0.82
CA ILE A 90 4.70 7.58 0.54
C ILE A 90 4.13 8.39 1.71
N THR A 91 2.94 8.03 2.20
CA THR A 91 2.28 8.72 3.31
C THR A 91 3.13 8.71 4.58
N VAL A 92 3.62 7.54 4.99
CA VAL A 92 4.43 7.40 6.21
C VAL A 92 5.75 8.17 6.11
N PHE A 93 6.43 8.13 4.97
CA PHE A 93 7.65 8.91 4.76
C PHE A 93 7.39 10.42 4.74
N GLN A 94 6.28 10.87 4.16
CA GLN A 94 5.88 12.28 4.20
C GLN A 94 5.55 12.75 5.62
N GLU A 95 4.86 11.91 6.41
CA GLU A 95 4.58 12.19 7.82
C GLU A 95 5.87 12.33 8.62
N LEU A 96 6.84 11.42 8.45
CA LEU A 96 8.15 11.51 9.09
C LEU A 96 8.84 12.83 8.76
N HIS A 97 8.91 13.18 7.48
CA HIS A 97 9.57 14.41 7.02
C HIS A 97 8.88 15.68 7.57
N THR A 98 7.54 15.68 7.63
CA THR A 98 6.75 16.84 8.05
C THR A 98 6.71 17.00 9.58
N ALA A 99 6.51 15.90 10.31
CA ALA A 99 6.38 15.92 11.75
C ALA A 99 7.73 16.10 12.49
N MET A 100 8.80 15.62 11.87
CA MET A 100 10.16 15.63 12.46
C MET A 100 11.20 16.11 11.43
N PRO A 101 11.17 17.39 11.06
CA PRO A 101 12.14 17.94 10.12
C PRO A 101 13.56 17.86 10.69
N ASN A 102 14.55 17.62 9.83
CA ASN A 102 15.95 17.42 10.17
C ASN A 102 16.21 16.19 11.07
N ASN A 103 15.35 15.16 10.97
CA ASN A 103 15.58 13.89 11.65
C ASN A 103 16.76 13.12 11.01
N ARG A 104 17.30 12.13 11.70
CA ARG A 104 18.47 11.36 11.23
C ARG A 104 18.22 10.57 9.93
N TYR A 105 16.98 10.35 9.57
CA TYR A 105 16.57 9.62 8.34
C TYR A 105 16.17 10.55 7.20
N ASP A 106 16.31 11.86 7.35
CA ASP A 106 15.78 12.85 6.39
C ASP A 106 16.33 12.64 4.96
N VAL A 107 17.62 12.38 4.83
CA VAL A 107 18.26 12.08 3.53
C VAL A 107 17.72 10.79 2.94
N ALA A 108 17.62 9.72 3.74
CA ALA A 108 17.10 8.44 3.29
C ALA A 108 15.62 8.52 2.93
N THR A 109 14.82 9.22 3.74
CA THR A 109 13.40 9.45 3.50
C THR A 109 13.16 10.21 2.20
N THR A 110 13.94 11.26 1.94
CA THR A 110 13.90 12.01 0.68
C THR A 110 14.25 11.11 -0.51
N GLY A 111 15.26 10.25 -0.37
CA GLY A 111 15.63 9.27 -1.38
C GLY A 111 14.50 8.30 -1.70
N TRP A 112 13.82 7.77 -0.67
CA TRP A 112 12.64 6.90 -0.83
C TRP A 112 11.48 7.62 -1.51
N LEU A 113 11.15 8.84 -1.10
CA LEU A 113 10.08 9.61 -1.71
C LEU A 113 10.33 9.87 -3.19
N ASN A 114 11.57 10.24 -3.57
CA ASN A 114 11.93 10.42 -4.97
C ASN A 114 11.77 9.12 -5.76
N LEU A 115 12.25 7.99 -5.24
CA LEU A 115 12.14 6.68 -5.88
C LEU A 115 10.69 6.21 -6.02
N LEU A 116 9.86 6.45 -4.99
CA LEU A 116 8.45 6.10 -5.00
C LEU A 116 7.61 6.97 -5.93
N GLN A 117 8.02 8.20 -6.20
CA GLN A 117 7.33 9.13 -7.10
C GLN A 117 7.81 9.03 -8.54
N ASP A 118 8.96 8.37 -8.77
CA ASP A 118 9.47 8.16 -10.13
C ASP A 118 8.58 7.19 -10.90
N THR A 119 8.04 7.67 -12.01
CA THR A 119 7.18 6.91 -12.93
C THR A 119 7.94 6.43 -14.18
N ALA A 120 9.24 6.67 -14.26
CA ALA A 120 10.03 6.28 -15.41
C ALA A 120 10.07 4.76 -15.62
N PRO A 121 9.97 4.27 -16.86
CA PRO A 121 10.02 2.84 -17.14
C PRO A 121 11.39 2.27 -16.76
N SER A 122 11.36 1.24 -15.91
CA SER A 122 12.58 0.56 -15.45
C SER A 122 13.33 -0.11 -16.59
N SER A 123 14.56 0.30 -16.83
CA SER A 123 15.51 -0.45 -17.68
C SER A 123 15.88 -1.79 -17.01
N VAL A 124 16.44 -2.73 -17.79
CA VAL A 124 16.92 -4.02 -17.25
C VAL A 124 17.92 -3.81 -16.10
N HIS A 125 18.73 -2.75 -16.20
CA HIS A 125 19.72 -2.40 -15.17
C HIS A 125 19.04 -1.95 -13.86
N SER A 126 17.93 -1.25 -13.95
CA SER A 126 17.17 -0.84 -12.76
C SER A 126 16.49 -2.03 -12.06
N LYS A 127 16.14 -3.11 -12.79
CA LYS A 127 15.58 -4.33 -12.16
C LYS A 127 16.59 -5.01 -11.24
N ALA A 128 17.84 -5.13 -11.64
CA ALA A 128 18.89 -5.72 -10.82
C ALA A 128 19.12 -4.89 -9.53
N LEU A 129 19.16 -3.57 -9.66
CA LEU A 129 19.26 -2.66 -8.53
C LEU A 129 18.06 -2.75 -7.59
N MET A 130 16.86 -2.88 -8.13
CA MET A 130 15.64 -3.04 -7.32
C MET A 130 15.62 -4.35 -6.53
N ILE A 131 16.13 -5.44 -7.12
CA ILE A 131 16.28 -6.72 -6.41
C ILE A 131 17.29 -6.57 -5.27
N GLN A 132 18.43 -5.96 -5.53
CA GLN A 132 19.46 -5.72 -4.52
C GLN A 132 18.93 -4.83 -3.39
N LEU A 133 18.22 -3.75 -3.73
CA LEU A 133 17.62 -2.84 -2.75
C LEU A 133 16.55 -3.53 -1.89
N LYS A 134 15.70 -4.37 -2.50
CA LYS A 134 14.75 -5.22 -1.76
C LYS A 134 15.47 -6.10 -0.74
N GLN A 135 16.52 -6.78 -1.16
CA GLN A 135 17.29 -7.67 -0.28
C GLN A 135 17.93 -6.92 0.89
N GLU A 136 18.48 -5.75 0.63
CA GLU A 136 19.07 -4.91 1.66
C GLU A 136 18.03 -4.42 2.67
N VAL A 137 16.87 -3.98 2.21
CA VAL A 137 15.76 -3.57 3.09
C VAL A 137 15.28 -4.74 3.95
N LEU A 138 15.07 -5.91 3.35
CA LEU A 138 14.68 -7.12 4.10
C LEU A 138 15.72 -7.53 5.14
N HIS A 139 17.00 -7.51 4.79
CA HIS A 139 18.09 -7.84 5.71
C HIS A 139 18.14 -6.88 6.93
N ASN A 140 17.78 -5.62 6.73
CA ASN A 140 17.74 -4.63 7.81
C ASN A 140 16.46 -4.70 8.67
N LEU A 141 15.39 -5.31 8.15
CA LEU A 141 14.11 -5.44 8.86
C LEU A 141 13.98 -6.76 9.63
N LEU A 142 14.56 -7.85 9.11
CA LEU A 142 14.42 -9.20 9.63
C LEU A 142 15.70 -9.69 10.28
#